data_8b2accf90d8b5d49eb8f4fbc5d3af046
#
_entry.id   8b2accf90d8b5d49eb8f4fbc5d3af046
#
_cell.length_a   1.000
_cell.length_b   1.000
_cell.length_c   1.000
_cell.angle_alpha   90.00
_cell.angle_beta   90.00
_cell.angle_gamma   90.00
#
_symmetry.space_group_name_H-M   'P 1'
#
loop_
_entity.id
_entity.type
_entity.pdbx_description
1 polymer ?
#
loop_
_entity_poly.entity_id
_entity_poly.type
_entity_poly.pdbx_seq_one_letter_code
_entity_poly.pdbx_strand_id
1 'polypeptide(L)'
;MAATERATDIRNYYGFKSYPFAADVRVEDMYKLKSMMEISEGIEFAMQQSMYFAIIGDVGSGKTTALRYSMSRFPSKRYAVINVVGGDYSFIELMRHTMACLGIFTRTTQQTVMLRSIYEGL
;
A
#
# COMPACT_ATOMS: atom_id res chain seq x y z
N MET A 1 22.92 -21.94 -7.30
CA MET A 1 22.76 -22.32 -8.71
C MET A 1 21.52 -23.21 -8.96
N ALA A 2 21.37 -24.34 -8.29
CA ALA A 2 20.21 -25.25 -8.55
C ALA A 2 18.80 -24.65 -8.36
N ALA A 3 18.58 -23.70 -7.45
CA ALA A 3 17.28 -23.09 -7.22
C ALA A 3 16.87 -22.13 -8.36
N THR A 4 17.82 -21.46 -8.97
CA THR A 4 17.54 -20.51 -10.07
C THR A 4 17.19 -21.25 -11.38
N GLU A 5 17.85 -22.37 -11.64
CA GLU A 5 17.55 -23.21 -12.81
C GLU A 5 16.17 -23.86 -12.73
N ARG A 6 15.76 -24.35 -11.54
CA ARG A 6 14.41 -24.92 -11.34
C ARG A 6 13.30 -23.88 -11.50
N ALA A 7 13.52 -22.65 -11.05
CA ALA A 7 12.54 -21.58 -11.19
C ALA A 7 12.35 -21.16 -12.65
N THR A 8 13.42 -21.16 -13.45
CA THR A 8 13.36 -20.91 -14.89
C THR A 8 12.62 -22.02 -15.63
N ASP A 9 12.79 -23.26 -15.19
CA ASP A 9 12.17 -24.44 -15.77
C ASP A 9 10.62 -24.41 -15.58
N ILE A 10 10.11 -24.08 -14.42
CA ILE A 10 8.66 -23.99 -14.14
C ILE A 10 8.00 -22.93 -15.05
N ARG A 11 8.61 -21.74 -15.17
CA ARG A 11 8.06 -20.68 -16.02
C ARG A 11 8.02 -21.10 -17.48
N ASN A 12 9.09 -21.71 -17.98
CA ASN A 12 9.18 -22.18 -19.35
C ASN A 12 8.24 -23.37 -19.60
N TYR A 13 8.16 -24.30 -18.64
CA TYR A 13 7.31 -25.49 -18.74
C TYR A 13 5.81 -25.14 -18.87
N TYR A 14 5.33 -24.15 -18.10
CA TYR A 14 3.94 -23.72 -18.15
C TYR A 14 3.68 -22.53 -19.10
N GLY A 15 4.70 -22.00 -19.75
CA GLY A 15 4.56 -20.87 -20.66
C GLY A 15 4.18 -19.56 -19.97
N PHE A 16 4.51 -19.38 -18.70
CA PHE A 16 4.20 -18.15 -17.97
C PHE A 16 5.06 -16.99 -18.43
N LYS A 17 4.44 -15.84 -18.70
CA LYS A 17 5.15 -14.59 -19.01
C LYS A 17 5.89 -14.02 -17.78
N SER A 18 5.34 -14.23 -16.58
CA SER A 18 5.90 -13.84 -15.29
C SER A 18 5.59 -14.91 -14.25
N TYR A 19 6.19 -14.81 -13.06
CA TYR A 19 5.86 -15.72 -11.95
C TYR A 19 4.49 -15.36 -11.37
N PRO A 20 3.45 -16.24 -11.47
CA PRO A 20 2.08 -15.90 -11.09
C PRO A 20 1.87 -15.73 -9.59
N PHE A 21 2.79 -16.24 -8.76
CA PHE A 21 2.73 -16.22 -7.30
C PHE A 21 3.85 -15.37 -6.68
N ALA A 22 4.46 -14.47 -7.44
CA ALA A 22 5.45 -13.56 -6.91
C ALA A 22 4.81 -12.50 -6.00
N ALA A 23 5.56 -12.01 -5.02
CA ALA A 23 5.07 -11.00 -4.09
C ALA A 23 4.78 -9.65 -4.77
N ASP A 24 5.39 -9.40 -5.92
CA ASP A 24 5.28 -8.19 -6.74
C ASP A 24 4.32 -8.32 -7.93
N VAL A 25 3.43 -9.32 -7.92
CA VAL A 25 2.40 -9.49 -8.95
C VAL A 25 1.68 -8.17 -9.20
N ARG A 26 1.55 -7.80 -10.48
CA ARG A 26 0.86 -6.56 -10.87
C ARG A 26 -0.62 -6.66 -10.51
N VAL A 27 -1.21 -5.54 -10.12
CA VAL A 27 -2.61 -5.50 -9.69
C VAL A 27 -3.57 -5.97 -10.78
N GLU A 28 -3.24 -5.70 -12.03
CA GLU A 28 -4.03 -6.14 -13.21
C GLU A 28 -4.03 -7.66 -13.41
N ASP A 29 -2.98 -8.36 -12.93
CA ASP A 29 -2.81 -9.81 -13.01
C ASP A 29 -3.34 -10.53 -11.75
N MET A 30 -3.80 -9.79 -10.74
CA MET A 30 -4.36 -10.36 -9.52
C MET A 30 -5.73 -10.98 -9.77
N TYR A 31 -5.96 -12.15 -9.19
CA TYR A 31 -7.29 -12.73 -9.15
C TYR A 31 -8.21 -11.91 -8.23
N LYS A 32 -9.30 -11.41 -8.80
CA LYS A 32 -10.23 -10.52 -8.09
C LYS A 32 -11.20 -11.32 -7.25
N LEU A 33 -10.89 -11.47 -5.98
CA LEU A 33 -11.80 -12.07 -5.00
C LEU A 33 -12.94 -11.10 -4.67
N LYS A 34 -14.12 -11.66 -4.37
CA LYS A 34 -15.28 -10.87 -3.94
C LYS A 34 -14.95 -10.03 -2.70
N SER A 35 -14.25 -10.61 -1.72
CA SER A 35 -13.79 -9.92 -0.51
C SER A 35 -12.87 -8.72 -0.80
N MET A 36 -12.04 -8.80 -1.84
CA MET A 36 -11.18 -7.66 -2.25
C MET A 36 -12.03 -6.50 -2.81
N MET A 37 -13.09 -6.82 -3.53
CA MET A 37 -14.01 -5.80 -4.05
C MET A 37 -14.80 -5.14 -2.92
N GLU A 38 -15.33 -5.91 -1.99
CA GLU A 38 -16.03 -5.41 -0.80
C GLU A 38 -15.15 -4.51 0.06
N ILE A 39 -13.89 -4.88 0.28
CA ILE A 39 -12.90 -4.05 0.98
C ILE A 39 -12.66 -2.74 0.21
N SER A 40 -12.52 -2.82 -1.10
CA SER A 40 -12.29 -1.63 -1.94
C SER A 40 -13.47 -0.66 -1.90
N GLU A 41 -14.69 -1.15 -1.93
CA GLU A 41 -15.91 -0.35 -1.79
C GLU A 41 -16.01 0.28 -0.39
N GLY A 42 -15.66 -0.47 0.65
CA GLY A 42 -15.61 0.03 2.02
C GLY A 42 -14.58 1.16 2.21
N ILE A 43 -13.39 1.03 1.62
CA ILE A 43 -12.37 2.07 1.64
C ILE A 43 -12.87 3.32 0.89
N GLU A 44 -13.45 3.15 -0.29
CA GLU A 44 -13.99 4.26 -1.08
C GLU A 44 -15.09 5.02 -0.31
N PHE A 45 -16.00 4.30 0.32
CA PHE A 45 -17.03 4.90 1.18
C PHE A 45 -16.41 5.67 2.36
N ALA A 46 -15.44 5.06 3.06
CA ALA A 46 -14.77 5.71 4.18
C ALA A 46 -14.05 7.01 3.76
N MET A 47 -13.41 7.00 2.58
CA MET A 47 -12.77 8.20 2.02
C MET A 47 -13.77 9.30 1.72
N GLN A 48 -14.92 8.97 1.12
CA GLN A 48 -15.98 9.95 0.82
C GLN A 48 -16.56 10.60 2.07
N GLN A 49 -16.60 9.84 3.18
CA GLN A 49 -17.11 10.29 4.47
C GLN A 49 -16.03 10.85 5.40
N SER A 50 -14.77 10.91 4.97
CA SER A 50 -13.62 11.28 5.81
C SER A 50 -13.51 10.43 7.08
N MET A 51 -13.76 9.13 6.95
CA MET A 51 -13.74 8.16 8.05
C MET A 51 -12.47 7.31 8.04
N TYR A 52 -12.17 6.71 9.18
CA TYR A 52 -11.14 5.67 9.28
C TYR A 52 -11.68 4.33 8.80
N PHE A 53 -10.83 3.55 8.16
CA PHE A 53 -11.15 2.19 7.74
C PHE A 53 -10.04 1.23 8.20
N ALA A 54 -10.41 0.14 8.86
CA ALA A 54 -9.48 -0.86 9.35
C ALA A 54 -9.72 -2.21 8.66
N ILE A 55 -8.67 -2.83 8.13
CA ILE A 55 -8.70 -4.18 7.60
C ILE A 55 -8.08 -5.11 8.65
N ILE A 56 -8.90 -6.01 9.19
CA ILE A 56 -8.50 -6.96 10.23
C ILE A 56 -8.60 -8.37 9.68
N GLY A 57 -7.67 -9.23 10.03
CA GLY A 57 -7.66 -10.64 9.62
C GLY A 57 -6.33 -11.31 9.95
N ASP A 58 -6.28 -12.62 9.79
CA ASP A 58 -5.10 -13.42 10.08
C ASP A 58 -3.91 -13.13 9.17
N VAL A 59 -2.73 -13.53 9.59
CA VAL A 59 -1.52 -13.47 8.76
C VAL A 59 -1.74 -14.33 7.50
N GLY A 60 -1.39 -13.78 6.33
CA GLY A 60 -1.58 -14.48 5.05
C GLY A 60 -2.99 -14.40 4.47
N SER A 61 -3.96 -13.73 5.11
CA SER A 61 -5.33 -13.57 4.60
C SER A 61 -5.48 -12.61 3.40
N GLY A 62 -4.38 -12.03 2.92
CA GLY A 62 -4.41 -11.14 1.75
C GLY A 62 -4.72 -9.66 2.04
N LYS A 63 -4.64 -9.20 3.30
CA LYS A 63 -4.91 -7.80 3.68
C LYS A 63 -4.12 -6.78 2.85
N THR A 64 -2.82 -6.99 2.76
CA THR A 64 -1.93 -6.11 1.98
C THR A 64 -2.26 -6.16 0.48
N THR A 65 -2.60 -7.33 -0.03
CA THR A 65 -3.02 -7.50 -1.42
C THR A 65 -4.32 -6.76 -1.71
N ALA A 66 -5.32 -6.87 -0.82
CA ALA A 66 -6.58 -6.16 -0.92
C ALA A 66 -6.38 -4.64 -0.85
N LEU A 67 -5.49 -4.18 0.04
CA LEU A 67 -5.14 -2.76 0.14
C LEU A 67 -4.46 -2.25 -1.13
N ARG A 68 -3.47 -2.97 -1.67
CA ARG A 68 -2.82 -2.62 -2.95
C ARG A 68 -3.81 -2.55 -4.11
N TYR A 69 -4.72 -3.53 -4.19
CA TYR A 69 -5.78 -3.53 -5.18
C TYR A 69 -6.68 -2.30 -5.04
N SER A 70 -7.12 -1.98 -3.83
CA SER A 70 -7.97 -0.82 -3.57
C SER A 70 -7.28 0.49 -3.94
N MET A 71 -6.00 0.67 -3.52
CA MET A 71 -5.23 1.88 -3.82
C MET A 71 -5.03 2.09 -5.32
N SER A 72 -4.89 1.03 -6.11
CA SER A 72 -4.72 1.13 -7.57
C SER A 72 -5.97 1.64 -8.30
N ARG A 73 -7.14 1.57 -7.66
CA ARG A 73 -8.41 2.04 -8.24
C ARG A 73 -8.62 3.55 -8.07
N PHE A 74 -7.89 4.18 -7.16
CA PHE A 74 -8.06 5.61 -6.92
C PHE A 74 -7.29 6.44 -7.96
N PRO A 75 -7.93 7.43 -8.58
CA PRO A 75 -7.27 8.27 -9.56
C PRO A 75 -6.18 9.12 -8.89
N SER A 76 -4.93 8.95 -9.32
CA SER A 76 -3.76 9.64 -8.81
C SER A 76 -3.82 11.18 -8.96
N LYS A 77 -4.65 11.67 -9.89
CA LYS A 77 -4.90 13.11 -10.06
C LYS A 77 -5.76 13.72 -8.94
N ARG A 78 -6.49 12.89 -8.21
CA ARG A 78 -7.45 13.34 -7.19
C ARG A 78 -7.01 13.01 -5.77
N TYR A 79 -6.19 11.98 -5.62
CA TYR A 79 -5.76 11.47 -4.31
C TYR A 79 -4.24 11.28 -4.27
N ALA A 80 -3.62 11.80 -3.22
CA ALA A 80 -2.25 11.48 -2.87
C ALA A 80 -2.25 10.27 -1.91
N VAL A 81 -1.66 9.15 -2.34
CA VAL A 81 -1.56 7.95 -1.51
C VAL A 81 -0.21 7.95 -0.80
N ILE A 82 -0.24 7.99 0.52
CA ILE A 82 0.95 7.93 1.35
C ILE A 82 0.97 6.58 2.06
N ASN A 83 1.95 5.75 1.73
CA ASN A 83 2.17 4.48 2.41
C ASN A 83 3.10 4.67 3.60
N VAL A 84 2.59 4.47 4.80
CA VAL A 84 3.38 4.44 6.03
C VAL A 84 3.38 3.03 6.58
N VAL A 85 4.55 2.41 6.63
CA VAL A 85 4.70 1.08 7.22
C VAL A 85 4.65 1.23 8.73
N GLY A 86 3.68 0.59 9.37
CA GLY A 86 3.54 0.58 10.83
C GLY A 86 4.68 -0.21 11.49
N GLY A 87 5.15 0.27 12.62
CA GLY A 87 6.17 -0.34 13.48
C GLY A 87 6.15 0.35 14.84
N ASP A 88 7.12 0.05 15.69
CA ASP A 88 7.31 0.70 16.99
C ASP A 88 7.87 2.13 16.83
N TYR A 89 7.26 2.91 15.94
CA TYR A 89 7.66 4.28 15.69
C TYR A 89 7.09 5.22 16.74
N SER A 90 7.91 6.15 17.21
CA SER A 90 7.41 7.30 17.93
C SER A 90 6.53 8.18 17.05
N PHE A 91 5.65 8.97 17.64
CA PHE A 91 4.80 9.91 16.88
C PHE A 91 5.62 10.85 15.99
N ILE A 92 6.79 11.29 16.46
CA ILE A 92 7.70 12.15 15.69
C ILE A 92 8.24 11.43 14.45
N GLU A 93 8.59 10.16 14.57
CA GLU A 93 9.07 9.36 13.43
C GLU A 93 7.97 9.13 12.40
N LEU A 94 6.75 8.85 12.84
CA LEU A 94 5.58 8.76 11.97
C LEU A 94 5.37 10.06 11.18
N MET A 95 5.45 11.20 11.86
CA MET A 95 5.33 12.53 11.24
C MET A 95 6.43 12.77 10.22
N ARG A 96 7.69 12.45 10.56
CA ARG A 96 8.82 12.58 9.63
C ARG A 96 8.65 11.70 8.39
N HIS A 97 8.19 10.48 8.58
CA HIS A 97 7.95 9.56 7.46
C HIS A 97 6.85 10.10 6.53
N THR A 98 5.76 10.59 7.10
CA THR A 98 4.67 11.23 6.33
C THR A 98 5.18 12.45 5.57
N MET A 99 5.96 13.31 6.21
CA MET A 99 6.55 14.49 5.56
C MET A 99 7.50 14.11 4.43
N ALA A 100 8.35 13.09 4.63
CA ALA A 100 9.25 12.59 3.60
C ALA A 100 8.47 12.08 2.37
N CYS A 101 7.37 11.36 2.58
CA CYS A 101 6.49 10.91 1.50
C CYS A 101 5.84 12.07 0.72
N LEU A 102 5.58 13.20 1.39
CA LEU A 102 5.06 14.43 0.78
C LEU A 102 6.16 15.31 0.17
N GLY A 103 7.44 14.90 0.25
CA GLY A 103 8.57 15.70 -0.21
C GLY A 103 8.87 16.93 0.67
N ILE A 104 8.36 16.97 1.89
CA ILE A 104 8.56 18.06 2.84
C ILE A 104 9.74 17.74 3.74
N PHE A 105 10.76 18.58 3.71
CA PHE A 105 11.95 18.41 4.55
C PHE A 105 12.06 19.53 5.57
N THR A 106 12.03 19.18 6.84
CA THR A 106 12.26 20.10 7.96
C THR A 106 13.20 19.47 8.99
N ARG A 107 13.98 20.32 9.64
CA ARG A 107 14.89 19.91 10.74
C ARG A 107 14.24 20.05 12.13
N THR A 108 13.02 20.53 12.19
CA THR A 108 12.34 20.72 13.49
C THR A 108 11.92 19.38 14.10
N THR A 109 11.87 19.34 15.43
CA THR A 109 11.28 18.26 16.23
C THR A 109 9.98 18.68 16.89
N GLN A 110 9.54 19.92 16.67
CA GLN A 110 8.29 20.43 17.25
C GLN A 110 7.10 19.86 16.48
N GLN A 111 6.28 19.09 17.17
CA GLN A 111 5.12 18.40 16.61
C GLN A 111 4.12 19.35 15.92
N THR A 112 3.85 20.49 16.54
CA THR A 112 2.93 21.50 16.01
C THR A 112 3.41 22.07 14.66
N VAL A 113 4.71 22.31 14.50
CA VAL A 113 5.30 22.78 13.25
C VAL A 113 5.25 21.70 12.18
N MET A 114 5.52 20.44 12.56
CA MET A 114 5.44 19.30 11.64
C MET A 114 4.02 19.08 11.13
N LEU A 115 3.03 19.09 12.03
CA LEU A 115 1.61 18.98 11.67
C LEU A 115 1.18 20.08 10.71
N ARG A 116 1.56 21.33 10.99
CA ARG A 116 1.27 22.46 10.13
C ARG A 116 1.89 22.30 8.75
N SER A 117 3.16 21.88 8.69
CA SER A 117 3.85 21.66 7.41
C SER A 117 3.19 20.56 6.58
N ILE A 118 2.70 19.49 7.21
CA ILE A 118 1.94 18.43 6.51
C ILE A 118 0.63 19.00 5.98
N TYR A 119 -0.11 19.75 6.79
CA TYR A 119 -1.38 20.34 6.39
C TYR A 119 -1.24 21.36 5.23
N GLU A 120 -0.16 22.15 5.24
CA GLU A 120 0.14 23.10 4.19
C GLU A 120 0.69 22.43 2.90
N GLY A 121 1.21 21.19 3.00
CA GLY A 121 1.75 20.42 1.88
C GLY A 121 0.73 19.50 1.19
N LEU A 122 -0.47 19.38 1.74
CA LEU A 122 -1.59 18.63 1.15
C LEU A 122 -2.39 19.52 0.21
#